data_9747ad5dd9552aaeeca39cba5d63b45e
#
_entry.id   9747ad5dd9552aaeeca39cba5d63b45e
#
_cell.length_a   1.000
_cell.length_b   1.000
_cell.length_c   1.000
_cell.angle_alpha   90.00
_cell.angle_beta   90.00
_cell.angle_gamma   90.00
#
_symmetry.space_group_name_H-M   'P 1'
#
loop_
_entity.id
_entity.type
_entity.pdbx_description
1 polymer ?
#
loop_
_entity_poly.entity_id
_entity_poly.type
_entity_poly.pdbx_seq_one_letter_code
_entity_poly.pdbx_strand_id
1 'polypeptide(L)'
;MQSTMMDFPLTVRHIFEHGRTTYADSEVVTNEADGVRRITFGALADRAEQLAAGLRRLGVEPGDRVATFAWNTQEHQEAYFAIPGMGAVMHTINIRLSAEQIRYVIGHAEDSVILADASLAPVLGPVLAAGGDELKSLRHLIVFGEGDRSELPTHIDYEELLAAEQPGYPWPDIEETAAAAMCYTSGTTDLPKGVVYSHRSTFLHSLGVCSGEALGLSQHDRLLPVVPMFHGNAWGMPYAAWLVGADLLLPNRFTQAEPLARFIAAERATLATAVPTVWYDVLGLDPAGVDLSSLRMILAGGAAVPRRLIEAYEQGFGVRIVQGWGLTETSPIAALAHPPKHVPADRAMDYRVTAGRALGGVEARVVDDEGKVLPRNEDSTGEIEVRGPWVTGGYYRDPASAKFRDGWLRTGDVGRIDAKGYITISDRAKDVVKSGGEWISTLELEAAILTHPAVHEVAVIAAPDERWGERPLACVVRVPGQSVTAQQRGQARQEAPAGPPGRRRPERRGQR
;
A
#
# COMPACT_ATOMS: atom_id res chain seq x y z
N MET A 1 -16.96 16.32 33.33
CA MET A 1 -18.08 15.39 33.12
C MET A 1 -17.57 14.23 32.28
N GLN A 2 -17.79 13.00 32.67
CA GLN A 2 -17.44 11.82 31.89
C GLN A 2 -18.51 11.55 30.84
N SER A 3 -18.13 10.95 29.69
CA SER A 3 -19.06 10.47 28.67
C SER A 3 -19.95 9.35 29.23
N THR A 4 -21.16 9.24 28.69
CA THR A 4 -22.08 8.11 28.98
C THR A 4 -22.07 7.07 27.86
N MET A 5 -21.20 7.22 26.83
CA MET A 5 -21.04 6.22 25.79
C MET A 5 -20.36 4.98 26.34
N MET A 6 -20.73 3.81 25.78
CA MET A 6 -20.12 2.53 26.15
C MET A 6 -18.62 2.59 25.82
N ASP A 7 -17.83 2.00 26.71
CA ASP A 7 -16.42 1.67 26.43
C ASP A 7 -16.42 0.36 25.62
N PHE A 8 -16.42 0.50 24.28
CA PHE A 8 -16.52 -0.61 23.34
C PHE A 8 -15.28 -0.64 22.45
N PRO A 9 -14.44 -1.69 22.56
CA PRO A 9 -13.14 -1.71 21.89
C PRO A 9 -13.27 -1.90 20.38
N LEU A 10 -12.55 -1.08 19.61
CA LEU A 10 -12.50 -1.12 18.16
C LEU A 10 -11.50 -2.18 17.69
N THR A 11 -11.93 -3.43 17.56
CA THR A 11 -11.03 -4.54 17.22
C THR A 11 -11.34 -5.14 15.84
N VAL A 12 -10.34 -5.83 15.27
CA VAL A 12 -10.50 -6.62 14.03
C VAL A 12 -11.58 -7.69 14.22
N ARG A 13 -11.73 -8.24 15.43
CA ARG A 13 -12.82 -9.16 15.75
C ARG A 13 -14.20 -8.55 15.48
N HIS A 14 -14.41 -7.27 15.79
CA HIS A 14 -15.72 -6.64 15.53
C HIS A 14 -15.97 -6.45 14.03
N ILE A 15 -14.93 -6.20 13.22
CA ILE A 15 -15.06 -6.23 11.75
C ILE A 15 -15.47 -7.63 11.30
N PHE A 16 -14.78 -8.66 11.81
CA PHE A 16 -15.05 -10.06 11.48
C PHE A 16 -16.47 -10.49 11.83
N GLU A 17 -16.92 -10.27 13.07
CA GLU A 17 -18.25 -10.62 13.53
C GLU A 17 -19.36 -9.86 12.80
N HIS A 18 -19.11 -8.59 12.48
CA HIS A 18 -20.06 -7.80 11.70
C HIS A 18 -20.26 -8.38 10.30
N GLY A 19 -19.18 -8.66 9.58
CA GLY A 19 -19.26 -9.22 8.22
C GLY A 19 -19.91 -10.60 8.20
N ARG A 20 -19.49 -11.52 9.10
CA ARG A 20 -20.05 -12.88 9.14
C ARG A 20 -21.54 -12.93 9.49
N THR A 21 -22.03 -11.98 10.28
CA THR A 21 -23.43 -11.99 10.75
C THR A 21 -24.35 -11.14 9.88
N THR A 22 -23.85 -10.00 9.40
CA THR A 22 -24.66 -9.06 8.62
C THR A 22 -24.60 -9.35 7.13
N TYR A 23 -23.45 -9.84 6.65
CA TYR A 23 -23.16 -10.05 5.23
C TYR A 23 -22.69 -11.48 4.95
N ALA A 24 -23.30 -12.46 5.62
CA ALA A 24 -22.91 -13.88 5.54
C ALA A 24 -22.84 -14.42 4.10
N ASP A 25 -23.68 -13.89 3.20
CA ASP A 25 -23.82 -14.32 1.81
C ASP A 25 -22.88 -13.57 0.84
N SER A 26 -22.17 -12.52 1.29
CA SER A 26 -21.14 -11.87 0.47
C SER A 26 -20.01 -12.84 0.18
N GLU A 27 -19.31 -12.66 -0.96
CA GLU A 27 -18.37 -13.65 -1.46
C GLU A 27 -16.91 -13.19 -1.37
N VAL A 28 -16.03 -14.14 -1.11
CA VAL A 28 -14.60 -14.07 -1.43
C VAL A 28 -14.34 -14.97 -2.62
N VAL A 29 -13.83 -14.40 -3.71
CA VAL A 29 -13.57 -15.07 -4.97
C VAL A 29 -12.07 -15.07 -5.23
N THR A 30 -11.45 -16.24 -5.25
CA THR A 30 -10.02 -16.40 -5.55
C THR A 30 -9.85 -16.86 -6.98
N ASN A 31 -9.01 -16.15 -7.76
CA ASN A 31 -8.63 -16.54 -9.11
C ASN A 31 -7.65 -17.72 -9.03
N GLU A 32 -7.97 -18.82 -9.72
CA GLU A 32 -7.16 -20.04 -9.76
C GLU A 32 -6.71 -20.31 -11.21
N ALA A 33 -5.82 -21.30 -11.39
CA ALA A 33 -5.31 -21.63 -12.72
C ALA A 33 -6.43 -22.10 -13.68
N ASP A 34 -7.37 -22.87 -13.15
CA ASP A 34 -8.43 -23.52 -13.92
C ASP A 34 -9.83 -22.87 -13.72
N GLY A 35 -9.87 -21.63 -13.21
CA GLY A 35 -11.12 -20.93 -12.98
C GLY A 35 -11.11 -20.08 -11.72
N VAL A 36 -12.21 -20.09 -10.96
CA VAL A 36 -12.33 -19.34 -9.72
C VAL A 36 -12.87 -20.23 -8.61
N ARG A 37 -12.34 -20.03 -7.40
CA ARG A 37 -12.87 -20.62 -6.18
C ARG A 37 -13.68 -19.57 -5.42
N ARG A 38 -14.88 -19.93 -4.95
CA ARG A 38 -15.78 -19.04 -4.23
C ARG A 38 -16.08 -19.57 -2.85
N ILE A 39 -16.15 -18.68 -1.90
CA ILE A 39 -16.60 -18.97 -0.55
C ILE A 39 -17.40 -17.77 -0.03
N THR A 40 -18.44 -18.02 0.73
CA THR A 40 -19.20 -16.96 1.40
C THR A 40 -18.46 -16.45 2.64
N PHE A 41 -18.78 -15.22 3.08
CA PHE A 41 -18.23 -14.68 4.33
C PHE A 41 -18.55 -15.59 5.52
N GLY A 42 -19.77 -16.14 5.57
CA GLY A 42 -20.14 -17.09 6.62
C GLY A 42 -19.25 -18.32 6.66
N ALA A 43 -19.06 -18.99 5.52
CA ALA A 43 -18.22 -20.18 5.42
C ALA A 43 -16.73 -19.88 5.64
N LEU A 44 -16.22 -18.73 5.14
CA LEU A 44 -14.85 -18.30 5.42
C LEU A 44 -14.64 -18.02 6.91
N ALA A 45 -15.65 -17.45 7.58
CA ALA A 45 -15.58 -17.20 9.01
C ALA A 45 -15.44 -18.51 9.82
N ASP A 46 -16.19 -19.56 9.45
CA ASP A 46 -16.06 -20.88 10.09
C ASP A 46 -14.63 -21.43 9.93
N ARG A 47 -14.02 -21.29 8.75
CA ARG A 47 -12.64 -21.72 8.48
C ARG A 47 -11.62 -20.87 9.25
N ALA A 48 -11.85 -19.56 9.38
CA ALA A 48 -10.99 -18.69 10.18
C ALA A 48 -11.02 -19.07 11.67
N GLU A 49 -12.18 -19.49 12.20
CA GLU A 49 -12.32 -20.01 13.56
C GLU A 49 -11.58 -21.35 13.73
N GLN A 50 -11.66 -22.25 12.74
CA GLN A 50 -10.90 -23.50 12.73
C GLN A 50 -9.38 -23.22 12.69
N LEU A 51 -8.93 -22.25 11.88
CA LEU A 51 -7.53 -21.85 11.84
C LEU A 51 -7.07 -21.32 13.20
N ALA A 52 -7.85 -20.45 13.85
CA ALA A 52 -7.53 -19.93 15.18
C ALA A 52 -7.42 -21.07 16.23
N ALA A 53 -8.32 -22.05 16.19
CA ALA A 53 -8.28 -23.22 17.07
C ALA A 53 -7.04 -24.08 16.80
N GLY A 54 -6.70 -24.34 15.52
CA GLY A 54 -5.50 -25.06 15.11
C GLY A 54 -4.22 -24.38 15.56
N LEU A 55 -4.11 -23.06 15.36
CA LEU A 55 -2.97 -22.27 15.83
C LEU A 55 -2.85 -22.31 17.35
N ARG A 56 -3.96 -22.24 18.07
CA ARG A 56 -3.98 -22.36 19.54
C ARG A 56 -3.46 -23.73 20.00
N ARG A 57 -3.90 -24.79 19.34
CA ARG A 57 -3.43 -26.16 19.62
C ARG A 57 -1.94 -26.32 19.36
N LEU A 58 -1.38 -25.60 18.37
CA LEU A 58 0.06 -25.53 18.11
C LEU A 58 0.82 -24.65 19.11
N GLY A 59 0.16 -24.08 20.11
CA GLY A 59 0.75 -23.28 21.16
C GLY A 59 1.01 -21.83 20.78
N VAL A 60 0.26 -21.27 19.86
CA VAL A 60 0.29 -19.82 19.58
C VAL A 60 -0.47 -19.10 20.70
N GLU A 61 0.18 -18.14 21.33
CA GLU A 61 -0.35 -17.35 22.43
C GLU A 61 -0.62 -15.90 21.98
N PRO A 62 -1.46 -15.13 22.71
CA PRO A 62 -1.60 -13.70 22.47
C PRO A 62 -0.26 -12.97 22.47
N GLY A 63 -0.04 -12.13 21.44
CA GLY A 63 1.22 -11.41 21.24
C GLY A 63 2.28 -12.17 20.44
N ASP A 64 2.12 -13.47 20.18
CA ASP A 64 2.97 -14.21 19.25
C ASP A 64 2.82 -13.67 17.83
N ARG A 65 3.90 -13.69 17.03
CA ARG A 65 3.82 -13.33 15.61
C ARG A 65 3.63 -14.60 14.79
N VAL A 66 2.59 -14.54 13.96
CA VAL A 66 2.30 -15.58 12.98
C VAL A 66 2.46 -14.95 11.60
N ALA A 67 3.46 -15.41 10.88
CA ALA A 67 3.77 -14.86 9.56
C ALA A 67 2.92 -15.49 8.47
N THR A 68 2.65 -14.73 7.40
CA THR A 68 2.11 -15.22 6.15
C THR A 68 3.11 -14.97 5.02
N PHE A 69 3.35 -15.99 4.19
CA PHE A 69 4.16 -15.92 2.99
C PHE A 69 3.32 -16.38 1.81
N ALA A 70 2.50 -15.47 1.27
CA ALA A 70 1.34 -15.83 0.45
C ALA A 70 0.97 -14.77 -0.58
N TRP A 71 0.31 -15.20 -1.64
CA TRP A 71 -0.42 -14.35 -2.57
C TRP A 71 -1.75 -13.86 -1.97
N ASN A 72 -2.52 -13.10 -2.75
CA ASN A 72 -3.87 -12.69 -2.39
C ASN A 72 -4.82 -13.88 -2.62
N THR A 73 -5.05 -14.69 -1.59
CA THR A 73 -5.87 -15.91 -1.64
C THR A 73 -6.87 -15.97 -0.49
N GLN A 74 -7.80 -16.91 -0.57
CA GLN A 74 -8.77 -17.20 0.50
C GLN A 74 -8.07 -17.52 1.83
N GLU A 75 -7.06 -18.38 1.85
CA GLU A 75 -6.34 -18.80 3.05
C GLU A 75 -5.62 -17.61 3.71
N HIS A 76 -5.09 -16.68 2.89
CA HIS A 76 -4.52 -15.46 3.40
C HIS A 76 -5.59 -14.58 4.04
N GLN A 77 -6.81 -14.51 3.46
CA GLN A 77 -7.95 -13.79 4.04
C GLN A 77 -8.43 -14.44 5.35
N GLU A 78 -8.45 -15.77 5.45
CA GLU A 78 -8.74 -16.49 6.69
C GLU A 78 -7.73 -16.11 7.79
N ALA A 79 -6.44 -16.04 7.45
CA ALA A 79 -5.37 -15.61 8.36
C ALA A 79 -5.54 -14.15 8.85
N TYR A 80 -6.05 -13.24 7.99
CA TYR A 80 -6.32 -11.84 8.35
C TYR A 80 -7.32 -11.69 9.50
N PHE A 81 -8.16 -12.67 9.71
CA PHE A 81 -9.12 -12.68 10.83
C PHE A 81 -8.69 -13.60 11.98
N ALA A 82 -8.25 -14.81 11.66
CA ALA A 82 -7.88 -15.80 12.66
C ALA A 82 -6.75 -15.30 13.57
N ILE A 83 -5.67 -14.79 12.98
CA ILE A 83 -4.47 -14.41 13.74
C ILE A 83 -4.74 -13.22 14.68
N PRO A 84 -5.17 -12.04 14.20
CA PRO A 84 -5.46 -10.94 15.10
C PRO A 84 -6.67 -11.22 16.00
N GLY A 85 -7.68 -11.96 15.53
CA GLY A 85 -8.86 -12.32 16.34
C GLY A 85 -8.52 -13.12 17.57
N MET A 86 -7.51 -14.01 17.53
CA MET A 86 -7.04 -14.77 18.69
C MET A 86 -6.04 -14.01 19.58
N GLY A 87 -5.72 -12.76 19.24
CA GLY A 87 -4.77 -11.91 19.97
C GLY A 87 -3.31 -12.06 19.56
N ALA A 88 -3.02 -12.86 18.52
CA ALA A 88 -1.70 -12.93 17.92
C ALA A 88 -1.50 -11.79 16.91
N VAL A 89 -0.27 -11.56 16.46
CA VAL A 89 0.09 -10.50 15.54
C VAL A 89 0.36 -11.10 14.16
N MET A 90 -0.42 -10.73 13.17
CA MET A 90 -0.20 -11.15 11.79
C MET A 90 1.00 -10.41 11.20
N HIS A 91 2.03 -11.14 10.78
CA HIS A 91 3.17 -10.58 10.06
C HIS A 91 3.10 -10.97 8.58
N THR A 92 2.77 -10.03 7.71
CA THR A 92 2.72 -10.28 6.26
C THR A 92 4.10 -10.07 5.63
N ILE A 93 4.79 -11.18 5.30
CA ILE A 93 6.13 -11.12 4.73
C ILE A 93 6.05 -10.80 3.23
N ASN A 94 6.79 -9.77 2.82
CA ASN A 94 6.90 -9.45 1.40
C ASN A 94 7.71 -10.54 0.66
N ILE A 95 7.03 -11.29 -0.20
CA ILE A 95 7.58 -12.42 -0.96
C ILE A 95 8.63 -12.01 -2.01
N ARG A 96 8.80 -10.70 -2.25
CA ARG A 96 9.76 -10.13 -3.22
C ARG A 96 11.08 -9.69 -2.57
N LEU A 97 11.23 -9.86 -1.27
CA LEU A 97 12.47 -9.57 -0.56
C LEU A 97 13.55 -10.58 -0.95
N SER A 98 14.82 -10.19 -0.79
CA SER A 98 15.93 -11.13 -0.91
C SER A 98 15.90 -12.19 0.19
N ALA A 99 16.54 -13.34 -0.03
CA ALA A 99 16.61 -14.39 0.97
C ALA A 99 17.18 -13.91 2.33
N GLU A 100 18.17 -13.01 2.29
CA GLU A 100 18.75 -12.39 3.48
C GLU A 100 17.74 -11.51 4.21
N GLN A 101 17.00 -10.67 3.45
CA GLN A 101 15.97 -9.81 4.03
C GLN A 101 14.80 -10.63 4.59
N ILE A 102 14.40 -11.73 3.94
CA ILE A 102 13.34 -12.62 4.46
C ILE A 102 13.79 -13.22 5.80
N ARG A 103 15.01 -13.76 5.91
CA ARG A 103 15.55 -14.25 7.20
C ARG A 103 15.56 -13.16 8.25
N TYR A 104 16.04 -11.96 7.88
CA TYR A 104 16.08 -10.82 8.79
C TYR A 104 14.70 -10.50 9.36
N VAL A 105 13.67 -10.34 8.51
CA VAL A 105 12.33 -9.95 8.99
C VAL A 105 11.69 -11.04 9.84
N ILE A 106 11.88 -12.33 9.51
CA ILE A 106 11.44 -13.46 10.36
C ILE A 106 12.07 -13.39 11.74
N GLY A 107 13.38 -13.24 11.79
CA GLY A 107 14.12 -13.18 13.06
C GLY A 107 13.85 -11.91 13.87
N HIS A 108 13.77 -10.76 13.19
CA HIS A 108 13.50 -9.48 13.85
C HIS A 108 12.07 -9.42 14.42
N ALA A 109 11.10 -9.98 13.71
CA ALA A 109 9.73 -10.13 14.20
C ALA A 109 9.62 -11.24 15.27
N GLU A 110 10.57 -12.19 15.31
CA GLU A 110 10.49 -13.41 16.12
C GLU A 110 9.24 -14.23 15.77
N ASP A 111 9.03 -14.48 14.47
CA ASP A 111 7.89 -15.27 14.02
C ASP A 111 7.93 -16.69 14.61
N SER A 112 6.80 -17.12 15.16
CA SER A 112 6.67 -18.46 15.76
C SER A 112 6.10 -19.50 14.80
N VAL A 113 5.30 -19.05 13.85
CA VAL A 113 4.65 -19.85 12.81
C VAL A 113 4.72 -19.11 11.49
N ILE A 114 4.88 -19.85 10.38
CA ILE A 114 4.71 -19.31 9.03
C ILE A 114 3.58 -20.08 8.33
N LEU A 115 2.59 -19.39 7.80
CA LEU A 115 1.61 -19.91 6.83
C LEU A 115 2.13 -19.58 5.43
N ALA A 116 2.42 -20.61 4.63
CA ALA A 116 3.04 -20.44 3.32
C ALA A 116 2.20 -21.01 2.18
N ASP A 117 2.11 -20.26 1.09
CA ASP A 117 1.57 -20.76 -0.18
C ASP A 117 2.59 -21.73 -0.82
N ALA A 118 2.16 -22.94 -1.17
CA ALA A 118 3.01 -23.99 -1.74
C ALA A 118 3.71 -23.55 -3.04
N SER A 119 3.08 -22.67 -3.84
CA SER A 119 3.69 -22.15 -5.07
C SER A 119 4.92 -21.25 -4.81
N LEU A 120 5.11 -20.80 -3.57
CA LEU A 120 6.25 -20.01 -3.12
C LEU A 120 7.36 -20.86 -2.45
N ALA A 121 7.21 -22.19 -2.44
CA ALA A 121 8.22 -23.10 -1.92
C ALA A 121 9.63 -22.89 -2.51
N PRO A 122 9.81 -22.64 -3.82
CA PRO A 122 11.12 -22.35 -4.40
C PRO A 122 11.81 -21.10 -3.86
N VAL A 123 11.03 -20.15 -3.30
CA VAL A 123 11.57 -18.93 -2.68
C VAL A 123 11.84 -19.15 -1.19
N LEU A 124 10.87 -19.73 -0.48
CA LEU A 124 10.94 -19.89 0.98
C LEU A 124 11.84 -21.08 1.41
N GLY A 125 11.82 -22.18 0.67
CA GLY A 125 12.56 -23.40 0.99
C GLY A 125 14.05 -23.17 1.22
N PRO A 126 14.79 -22.55 0.29
CA PRO A 126 16.20 -22.21 0.47
C PRO A 126 16.47 -21.31 1.67
N VAL A 127 15.55 -20.38 1.98
CA VAL A 127 15.64 -19.49 3.15
C VAL A 127 15.60 -20.30 4.44
N LEU A 128 14.65 -21.22 4.57
CA LEU A 128 14.47 -22.05 5.74
C LEU A 128 15.59 -23.11 5.87
N ALA A 129 16.00 -23.72 4.74
CA ALA A 129 17.10 -24.72 4.72
C ALA A 129 18.45 -24.13 5.12
N ALA A 130 18.69 -22.84 4.85
CA ALA A 130 19.92 -22.18 5.26
C ALA A 130 20.06 -22.08 6.79
N GLY A 131 18.94 -22.16 7.54
CA GLY A 131 18.93 -22.09 9.00
C GLY A 131 19.46 -20.75 9.52
N GLY A 132 19.94 -20.75 10.75
CA GLY A 132 20.55 -19.59 11.39
C GLY A 132 19.79 -19.16 12.65
N ASP A 133 20.43 -18.29 13.43
CA ASP A 133 19.86 -17.78 14.70
C ASP A 133 18.59 -16.96 14.48
N GLU A 134 18.43 -16.38 13.29
CA GLU A 134 17.25 -15.61 12.91
C GLU A 134 15.97 -16.47 12.87
N LEU A 135 16.11 -17.77 12.66
CA LEU A 135 14.98 -18.70 12.56
C LEU A 135 14.68 -19.46 13.85
N LYS A 136 15.40 -19.21 14.93
CA LYS A 136 15.26 -19.95 16.21
C LYS A 136 13.89 -19.83 16.87
N SER A 137 13.13 -18.77 16.60
CA SER A 137 11.77 -18.57 17.10
C SER A 137 10.72 -19.38 16.33
N LEU A 138 11.04 -19.79 15.09
CA LEU A 138 10.12 -20.50 14.22
C LEU A 138 9.92 -21.93 14.70
N ARG A 139 8.68 -22.26 15.08
CA ARG A 139 8.31 -23.59 15.60
C ARG A 139 7.58 -24.43 14.57
N HIS A 140 6.73 -23.80 13.73
CA HIS A 140 5.88 -24.51 12.79
C HIS A 140 5.85 -23.81 11.44
N LEU A 141 5.82 -24.62 10.38
CA LEU A 141 5.49 -24.23 9.03
C LEU A 141 4.15 -24.90 8.66
N ILE A 142 3.18 -24.12 8.23
CA ILE A 142 1.88 -24.58 7.74
C ILE A 142 1.81 -24.24 6.26
N VAL A 143 1.43 -25.20 5.41
CA VAL A 143 1.46 -25.04 3.96
C VAL A 143 0.08 -25.27 3.36
N PHE A 144 -0.36 -24.34 2.53
CA PHE A 144 -1.63 -24.39 1.80
C PHE A 144 -1.42 -24.21 0.29
N GLY A 145 -2.49 -24.41 -0.46
CA GLY A 145 -2.49 -24.23 -1.92
C GLY A 145 -1.76 -25.33 -2.69
N GLU A 146 -1.73 -25.15 -4.00
CA GLU A 146 -1.10 -26.09 -4.94
C GLU A 146 0.33 -25.67 -5.25
N GLY A 147 1.23 -26.68 -5.30
CA GLY A 147 2.64 -26.47 -5.62
C GLY A 147 3.51 -27.64 -5.20
N ASP A 148 4.73 -27.68 -5.71
CA ASP A 148 5.74 -28.63 -5.27
C ASP A 148 6.30 -28.22 -3.91
N ARG A 149 6.09 -29.04 -2.90
CA ARG A 149 6.50 -28.80 -1.51
C ARG A 149 7.84 -29.45 -1.15
N SER A 150 8.51 -30.07 -2.13
CA SER A 150 9.73 -30.88 -1.90
C SER A 150 10.91 -30.07 -1.34
N GLU A 151 10.96 -28.76 -1.60
CA GLU A 151 11.99 -27.86 -1.07
C GLU A 151 11.69 -27.36 0.35
N LEU A 152 10.48 -27.59 0.86
CA LEU A 152 10.10 -27.16 2.20
C LEU A 152 10.52 -28.17 3.27
N PRO A 153 10.94 -27.73 4.46
CA PRO A 153 11.15 -28.62 5.59
C PRO A 153 9.84 -29.30 6.03
N THR A 154 9.92 -30.12 7.07
CA THR A 154 8.72 -30.71 7.68
C THR A 154 7.67 -29.64 7.97
N HIS A 155 6.47 -29.87 7.47
CA HIS A 155 5.38 -28.91 7.55
C HIS A 155 4.05 -29.60 7.87
N ILE A 156 3.09 -28.78 8.28
CA ILE A 156 1.71 -29.18 8.55
C ILE A 156 0.89 -28.79 7.32
N ASP A 157 0.03 -29.68 6.86
CA ASP A 157 -0.94 -29.33 5.81
C ASP A 157 -2.06 -28.45 6.41
N TYR A 158 -2.39 -27.38 5.71
CA TYR A 158 -3.38 -26.40 6.16
C TYR A 158 -4.78 -27.00 6.29
N GLU A 159 -5.23 -27.76 5.29
CA GLU A 159 -6.54 -28.35 5.28
C GLU A 159 -6.68 -29.45 6.35
N GLU A 160 -5.63 -30.23 6.58
CA GLU A 160 -5.58 -31.21 7.67
C GLU A 160 -5.64 -30.51 9.04
N LEU A 161 -4.96 -29.36 9.19
CA LEU A 161 -5.00 -28.57 10.42
C LEU A 161 -6.43 -28.11 10.71
N LEU A 162 -7.13 -27.55 9.72
CA LEU A 162 -8.51 -27.07 9.86
C LEU A 162 -9.50 -28.21 10.10
N ALA A 163 -9.37 -29.31 9.37
CA ALA A 163 -10.27 -30.47 9.47
C ALA A 163 -10.23 -31.14 10.85
N ALA A 164 -9.18 -30.92 11.62
CA ALA A 164 -9.06 -31.41 13.00
C ALA A 164 -9.83 -30.54 14.02
N GLU A 165 -10.37 -29.41 13.61
CA GLU A 165 -11.02 -28.42 14.47
C GLU A 165 -12.49 -28.21 14.08
N GLN A 166 -13.29 -27.70 15.02
CA GLN A 166 -14.67 -27.33 14.78
C GLN A 166 -14.80 -25.78 14.80
N PRO A 167 -15.71 -25.20 14.02
CA PRO A 167 -16.11 -23.80 14.18
C PRO A 167 -16.64 -23.51 15.60
N GLY A 168 -16.60 -22.25 16.00
CA GLY A 168 -17.04 -21.82 17.33
C GLY A 168 -15.89 -21.51 18.27
N TYR A 169 -14.76 -20.99 17.73
CA TYR A 169 -13.62 -20.59 18.53
C TYR A 169 -13.98 -19.53 19.57
N PRO A 170 -13.65 -19.73 20.86
CA PRO A 170 -13.94 -18.77 21.91
C PRO A 170 -12.96 -17.61 21.84
N TRP A 171 -13.28 -16.58 21.07
CA TRP A 171 -12.45 -15.42 20.89
C TRP A 171 -12.14 -14.72 22.23
N PRO A 172 -10.87 -14.41 22.52
CA PRO A 172 -10.51 -13.67 23.73
C PRO A 172 -10.96 -12.21 23.65
N ASP A 173 -11.09 -11.57 24.80
CA ASP A 173 -11.20 -10.12 24.87
C ASP A 173 -9.82 -9.49 24.60
N ILE A 174 -9.79 -8.50 23.71
CA ILE A 174 -8.56 -7.87 23.25
C ILE A 174 -8.71 -6.36 23.39
N GLU A 175 -7.70 -5.72 23.94
CA GLU A 175 -7.59 -4.27 23.99
C GLU A 175 -7.44 -3.70 22.58
N GLU A 176 -8.14 -2.63 22.24
CA GLU A 176 -8.08 -2.04 20.90
C GLU A 176 -6.69 -1.49 20.52
N THR A 177 -5.87 -1.20 21.52
CA THR A 177 -4.48 -0.72 21.34
C THR A 177 -3.47 -1.85 21.17
N ALA A 178 -3.88 -3.12 21.36
CA ALA A 178 -3.03 -4.27 21.11
C ALA A 178 -2.62 -4.36 19.64
N ALA A 179 -1.46 -4.98 19.39
CA ALA A 179 -0.99 -5.23 18.05
C ALA A 179 -1.91 -6.25 17.32
N ALA A 180 -2.33 -5.92 16.12
CA ALA A 180 -3.13 -6.79 15.24
C ALA A 180 -2.30 -7.32 14.07
N ALA A 181 -1.47 -6.47 13.48
CA ALA A 181 -0.65 -6.84 12.34
C ALA A 181 0.68 -6.09 12.33
N MET A 182 1.64 -6.63 11.57
CA MET A 182 2.94 -6.03 11.34
C MET A 182 3.28 -6.11 9.86
N CYS A 183 3.76 -4.99 9.29
CA CYS A 183 4.30 -4.94 7.94
C CYS A 183 5.69 -4.31 7.98
N TYR A 184 6.60 -4.81 7.16
CA TYR A 184 7.92 -4.21 7.02
C TYR A 184 7.95 -3.27 5.82
N THR A 185 8.65 -2.13 5.99
CA THR A 185 8.93 -1.20 4.89
C THR A 185 9.89 -1.84 3.89
N SER A 186 9.82 -1.43 2.64
CA SER A 186 10.66 -2.00 1.57
C SER A 186 12.12 -1.56 1.61
N GLY A 187 12.55 -0.80 2.62
CA GLY A 187 13.91 -0.30 2.87
C GLY A 187 14.85 -0.32 1.64
N THR A 188 14.96 0.80 0.91
CA THR A 188 15.79 0.83 -0.31
C THR A 188 17.29 1.02 -0.01
N THR A 189 17.63 1.43 1.23
CA THR A 189 19.02 1.75 1.64
C THR A 189 19.42 1.12 2.96
N ASP A 190 18.46 0.72 3.81
CA ASP A 190 18.66 0.14 5.13
C ASP A 190 17.87 -1.16 5.26
N LEU A 191 18.08 -1.89 6.36
CA LEU A 191 17.28 -3.04 6.71
C LEU A 191 15.79 -2.64 6.83
N PRO A 192 14.85 -3.51 6.40
CA PRO A 192 13.42 -3.26 6.51
C PRO A 192 13.02 -2.94 7.96
N LYS A 193 12.17 -1.92 8.16
CA LYS A 193 11.68 -1.52 9.48
C LYS A 193 10.24 -1.99 9.68
N GLY A 194 9.97 -2.60 10.84
CA GLY A 194 8.64 -3.10 11.19
C GLY A 194 7.71 -1.99 11.64
N VAL A 195 6.54 -1.89 11.04
CA VAL A 195 5.41 -1.05 11.47
C VAL A 195 4.34 -1.95 12.05
N VAL A 196 3.93 -1.68 13.28
CA VAL A 196 2.94 -2.48 14.00
C VAL A 196 1.60 -1.74 14.04
N TYR A 197 0.59 -2.33 13.41
CA TYR A 197 -0.77 -1.81 13.40
C TYR A 197 -1.53 -2.34 14.62
N SER A 198 -2.27 -1.47 15.30
CA SER A 198 -3.19 -1.88 16.36
C SER A 198 -4.54 -2.31 15.77
N HIS A 199 -5.35 -3.02 16.56
CA HIS A 199 -6.74 -3.29 16.22
C HIS A 199 -7.50 -2.00 15.93
N ARG A 200 -7.37 -1.00 16.80
CA ARG A 200 -7.97 0.32 16.65
C ARG A 200 -7.57 1.02 15.35
N SER A 201 -6.27 1.04 15.02
CA SER A 201 -5.82 1.70 13.79
C SER A 201 -6.38 1.01 12.55
N THR A 202 -6.44 -0.32 12.53
CA THR A 202 -7.02 -1.12 11.45
C THR A 202 -8.52 -0.85 11.29
N PHE A 203 -9.26 -0.82 12.40
CA PHE A 203 -10.70 -0.54 12.40
C PHE A 203 -11.00 0.88 11.88
N LEU A 204 -10.32 1.90 12.41
CA LEU A 204 -10.54 3.30 12.01
C LEU A 204 -10.09 3.57 10.57
N HIS A 205 -9.00 2.97 10.11
CA HIS A 205 -8.58 3.05 8.71
C HIS A 205 -9.65 2.44 7.80
N SER A 206 -10.21 1.26 8.14
CA SER A 206 -11.28 0.61 7.37
C SER A 206 -12.51 1.49 7.25
N LEU A 207 -12.96 2.12 8.35
CA LEU A 207 -14.06 3.11 8.31
C LEU A 207 -13.70 4.33 7.45
N GLY A 208 -12.46 4.83 7.58
CA GLY A 208 -11.99 5.98 6.83
C GLY A 208 -12.05 5.76 5.32
N VAL A 209 -11.55 4.62 4.84
CA VAL A 209 -11.54 4.30 3.40
C VAL A 209 -12.93 3.95 2.85
N CYS A 210 -13.86 3.45 3.68
CA CYS A 210 -15.25 3.22 3.28
C CYS A 210 -16.06 4.50 3.14
N SER A 211 -15.60 5.62 3.73
CA SER A 211 -16.37 6.87 3.72
C SER A 211 -16.66 7.38 2.30
N GLY A 212 -17.75 8.16 2.15
CA GLY A 212 -18.14 8.72 0.84
C GLY A 212 -17.13 9.69 0.24
N GLU A 213 -16.31 10.36 1.08
CA GLU A 213 -15.22 11.22 0.64
C GLU A 213 -13.93 10.44 0.31
N ALA A 214 -13.91 9.12 0.56
CA ALA A 214 -12.82 8.23 0.18
C ALA A 214 -13.22 7.36 -1.00
N LEU A 215 -13.51 6.07 -0.78
CA LEU A 215 -13.85 5.13 -1.86
C LEU A 215 -15.38 4.95 -2.00
N GLY A 216 -16.15 5.37 -1.00
CA GLY A 216 -17.60 5.16 -0.96
C GLY A 216 -17.96 3.69 -1.12
N LEU A 217 -17.22 2.81 -0.44
CA LEU A 217 -17.37 1.37 -0.54
C LEU A 217 -18.66 0.91 0.14
N SER A 218 -19.37 -0.04 -0.47
CA SER A 218 -20.64 -0.57 0.01
C SER A 218 -20.82 -2.06 -0.34
N GLN A 219 -21.85 -2.70 0.19
CA GLN A 219 -22.20 -4.09 -0.14
C GLN A 219 -22.53 -4.34 -1.63
N HIS A 220 -22.70 -3.28 -2.41
CA HIS A 220 -22.95 -3.38 -3.86
C HIS A 220 -21.66 -3.43 -4.68
N ASP A 221 -20.52 -3.32 -4.02
CA ASP A 221 -19.22 -3.34 -4.68
C ASP A 221 -18.63 -4.75 -4.74
N ARG A 222 -17.86 -4.98 -5.79
CA ARG A 222 -16.96 -6.12 -5.95
C ARG A 222 -15.54 -5.57 -6.00
N LEU A 223 -14.84 -5.67 -4.87
CA LEU A 223 -13.54 -5.03 -4.65
C LEU A 223 -12.40 -5.96 -5.06
N LEU A 224 -11.54 -5.51 -5.96
CA LEU A 224 -10.35 -6.22 -6.43
C LEU A 224 -9.07 -5.55 -5.94
N PRO A 225 -8.48 -5.97 -4.80
CA PRO A 225 -7.16 -5.55 -4.40
C PRO A 225 -6.09 -6.31 -5.20
N VAL A 226 -5.58 -5.68 -6.27
CA VAL A 226 -4.39 -6.18 -6.99
C VAL A 226 -3.13 -5.89 -6.18
N VAL A 227 -3.16 -4.86 -5.35
CA VAL A 227 -2.12 -4.60 -4.35
C VAL A 227 -1.93 -5.83 -3.47
N PRO A 228 -0.68 -6.30 -3.32
CA PRO A 228 -0.42 -7.51 -2.54
C PRO A 228 -0.85 -7.39 -1.08
N MET A 229 -1.46 -8.45 -0.55
CA MET A 229 -1.84 -8.54 0.86
C MET A 229 -0.62 -8.51 1.79
N PHE A 230 0.55 -8.86 1.30
CA PHE A 230 1.80 -8.75 2.05
C PHE A 230 2.40 -7.31 2.04
N HIS A 231 1.76 -6.32 1.40
CA HIS A 231 2.23 -4.95 1.34
C HIS A 231 1.19 -3.98 1.89
N GLY A 232 1.46 -3.41 3.08
CA GLY A 232 0.52 -2.51 3.75
C GLY A 232 -0.88 -3.12 3.89
N ASN A 233 -0.96 -4.45 4.09
CA ASN A 233 -2.21 -5.22 4.20
C ASN A 233 -3.19 -4.95 3.04
N ALA A 234 -2.70 -4.97 1.81
CA ALA A 234 -3.47 -4.62 0.60
C ALA A 234 -4.20 -3.27 0.75
N TRP A 235 -3.54 -2.30 1.36
CA TRP A 235 -4.08 -0.97 1.67
C TRP A 235 -5.35 -0.97 2.52
N GLY A 236 -5.49 -2.01 3.38
CA GLY A 236 -6.63 -2.18 4.28
C GLY A 236 -7.91 -2.66 3.57
N MET A 237 -7.85 -2.93 2.28
CA MET A 237 -9.01 -3.32 1.47
C MET A 237 -9.72 -4.59 1.96
N PRO A 238 -9.01 -5.65 2.40
CA PRO A 238 -9.65 -6.86 2.91
C PRO A 238 -10.57 -6.60 4.11
N TYR A 239 -10.13 -5.77 5.05
CA TYR A 239 -10.94 -5.38 6.21
C TYR A 239 -12.09 -4.45 5.84
N ALA A 240 -11.82 -3.49 4.93
CA ALA A 240 -12.83 -2.55 4.46
C ALA A 240 -13.97 -3.25 3.72
N ALA A 241 -13.66 -4.19 2.81
CA ALA A 241 -14.65 -4.99 2.10
C ALA A 241 -15.55 -5.76 3.07
N TRP A 242 -14.93 -6.44 4.04
CA TRP A 242 -15.65 -7.23 5.04
C TRP A 242 -16.58 -6.38 5.92
N LEU A 243 -16.11 -5.18 6.31
CA LEU A 243 -16.86 -4.26 7.16
C LEU A 243 -18.18 -3.79 6.52
N VAL A 244 -18.21 -3.64 5.18
CA VAL A 244 -19.39 -3.13 4.46
C VAL A 244 -20.10 -4.19 3.62
N GLY A 245 -19.62 -5.44 3.64
CA GLY A 245 -20.19 -6.54 2.89
C GLY A 245 -19.93 -6.49 1.37
N ALA A 246 -18.87 -5.79 0.94
CA ALA A 246 -18.44 -5.83 -0.46
C ALA A 246 -17.81 -7.19 -0.78
N ASP A 247 -18.15 -7.79 -1.93
CA ASP A 247 -17.45 -8.98 -2.38
C ASP A 247 -15.97 -8.70 -2.56
N LEU A 248 -15.13 -9.65 -2.19
CA LEU A 248 -13.68 -9.55 -2.27
C LEU A 248 -13.14 -10.45 -3.38
N LEU A 249 -12.53 -9.85 -4.40
CA LEU A 249 -11.96 -10.54 -5.54
C LEU A 249 -10.43 -10.63 -5.37
N LEU A 250 -9.92 -11.82 -5.18
CA LEU A 250 -8.51 -12.07 -4.90
C LEU A 250 -7.82 -12.60 -6.16
N PRO A 251 -6.88 -11.84 -6.77
CA PRO A 251 -6.28 -12.19 -8.05
C PRO A 251 -5.24 -13.34 -7.93
N ASN A 252 -4.89 -13.77 -6.71
CA ASN A 252 -3.84 -14.76 -6.48
C ASN A 252 -2.51 -14.28 -7.12
N ARG A 253 -1.78 -15.16 -7.80
CA ARG A 253 -0.55 -14.84 -8.55
C ARG A 253 -0.80 -14.27 -9.95
N PHE A 254 -2.07 -14.20 -10.40
CA PHE A 254 -2.47 -13.82 -11.76
C PHE A 254 -2.69 -12.32 -11.87
N THR A 255 -1.64 -11.53 -11.60
CA THR A 255 -1.68 -10.06 -11.60
C THR A 255 -1.17 -9.41 -12.89
N GLN A 256 -0.77 -10.22 -13.89
CA GLN A 256 -0.36 -9.75 -15.21
C GLN A 256 -1.56 -9.15 -15.95
N ALA A 257 -1.31 -8.28 -16.92
CA ALA A 257 -2.34 -7.47 -17.59
C ALA A 257 -3.51 -8.29 -18.15
N GLU A 258 -3.23 -9.33 -18.95
CA GLU A 258 -4.28 -10.12 -19.62
C GLU A 258 -5.11 -10.99 -18.66
N PRO A 259 -4.51 -11.80 -17.74
CA PRO A 259 -5.28 -12.50 -16.70
C PRO A 259 -6.11 -11.56 -15.84
N LEU A 260 -5.54 -10.39 -15.48
CA LEU A 260 -6.21 -9.40 -14.66
C LEU A 260 -7.43 -8.80 -15.37
N ALA A 261 -7.28 -8.38 -16.63
CA ALA A 261 -8.38 -7.83 -17.42
C ALA A 261 -9.51 -8.85 -17.61
N ARG A 262 -9.18 -10.13 -17.87
CA ARG A 262 -10.17 -11.21 -17.93
C ARG A 262 -10.89 -11.41 -16.59
N PHE A 263 -10.18 -11.37 -15.48
CA PHE A 263 -10.78 -11.52 -14.16
C PHE A 263 -11.71 -10.35 -13.81
N ILE A 264 -11.32 -9.10 -14.14
CA ILE A 264 -12.18 -7.92 -13.99
C ILE A 264 -13.48 -8.09 -14.76
N ALA A 265 -13.40 -8.49 -16.04
CA ALA A 265 -14.55 -8.67 -16.90
C ALA A 265 -15.47 -9.80 -16.43
N ALA A 266 -14.89 -10.98 -16.11
CA ALA A 266 -15.63 -12.16 -15.72
C ALA A 266 -16.34 -11.97 -14.37
N GLU A 267 -15.64 -11.38 -13.39
CA GLU A 267 -16.15 -11.17 -12.03
C GLU A 267 -16.82 -9.81 -11.85
N ARG A 268 -16.84 -8.98 -12.90
CA ARG A 268 -17.48 -7.66 -12.90
C ARG A 268 -17.04 -6.80 -11.70
N ALA A 269 -15.73 -6.71 -11.50
CA ALA A 269 -15.15 -5.85 -10.47
C ALA A 269 -15.66 -4.41 -10.59
N THR A 270 -16.07 -3.79 -9.49
CA THR A 270 -16.56 -2.40 -9.47
C THR A 270 -15.52 -1.41 -9.00
N LEU A 271 -14.60 -1.87 -8.16
CA LEU A 271 -13.47 -1.09 -7.66
C LEU A 271 -12.22 -1.97 -7.66
N ALA A 272 -11.11 -1.43 -8.20
CA ALA A 272 -9.82 -2.12 -8.20
C ALA A 272 -8.72 -1.22 -7.63
N THR A 273 -7.72 -1.82 -6.96
CA THR A 273 -6.60 -1.08 -6.37
C THR A 273 -5.27 -1.65 -6.84
N ALA A 274 -4.41 -0.82 -7.43
CA ALA A 274 -3.07 -1.22 -7.85
C ALA A 274 -2.12 -0.02 -7.99
N VAL A 275 -0.84 -0.32 -8.19
CA VAL A 275 0.15 0.68 -8.58
C VAL A 275 -0.04 1.10 -10.05
N PRO A 276 0.39 2.32 -10.45
CA PRO A 276 0.17 2.82 -11.82
C PRO A 276 0.73 1.92 -12.94
N THR A 277 1.83 1.21 -12.69
CA THR A 277 2.44 0.30 -13.68
C THR A 277 1.49 -0.81 -14.13
N VAL A 278 0.74 -1.41 -13.21
CA VAL A 278 -0.27 -2.42 -13.54
C VAL A 278 -1.30 -1.87 -14.52
N TRP A 279 -1.74 -0.63 -14.31
CA TRP A 279 -2.74 0.02 -15.17
C TRP A 279 -2.18 0.44 -16.52
N TYR A 280 -0.87 0.75 -16.60
CA TYR A 280 -0.20 0.92 -17.89
C TYR A 280 -0.13 -0.38 -18.69
N ASP A 281 0.17 -1.50 -18.02
CA ASP A 281 0.24 -2.80 -18.67
C ASP A 281 -1.14 -3.21 -19.22
N VAL A 282 -2.23 -3.00 -18.46
CA VAL A 282 -3.60 -3.24 -18.93
C VAL A 282 -3.98 -2.32 -20.10
N LEU A 283 -3.58 -1.04 -20.05
CA LEU A 283 -3.82 -0.08 -21.13
C LEU A 283 -3.07 -0.47 -22.42
N GLY A 284 -1.99 -1.21 -22.33
CA GLY A 284 -1.20 -1.72 -23.44
C GLY A 284 -1.81 -2.93 -24.17
N LEU A 285 -2.90 -3.52 -23.65
CA LEU A 285 -3.62 -4.61 -24.31
C LEU A 285 -4.43 -4.10 -25.52
N ASP A 286 -4.80 -5.03 -26.42
CA ASP A 286 -5.75 -4.71 -27.48
C ASP A 286 -7.11 -4.30 -26.89
N PRO A 287 -7.57 -3.05 -27.09
CA PRO A 287 -8.82 -2.58 -26.50
C PRO A 287 -10.05 -3.42 -26.88
N ALA A 288 -10.03 -4.12 -28.02
CA ALA A 288 -11.13 -4.99 -28.46
C ALA A 288 -11.31 -6.22 -27.53
N GLY A 289 -10.28 -6.60 -26.79
CA GLY A 289 -10.28 -7.75 -25.85
C GLY A 289 -10.44 -7.36 -24.38
N VAL A 290 -10.60 -6.07 -24.05
CA VAL A 290 -10.61 -5.57 -22.66
C VAL A 290 -11.98 -4.99 -22.31
N ASP A 291 -12.68 -5.63 -21.39
CA ASP A 291 -13.93 -5.10 -20.82
C ASP A 291 -13.71 -4.65 -19.36
N LEU A 292 -13.65 -3.35 -19.14
CA LEU A 292 -13.57 -2.71 -17.83
C LEU A 292 -14.87 -1.97 -17.46
N SER A 293 -15.95 -2.18 -18.18
CA SER A 293 -17.21 -1.43 -18.06
C SER A 293 -17.88 -1.55 -16.69
N SER A 294 -17.54 -2.56 -15.91
CA SER A 294 -18.03 -2.73 -14.55
C SER A 294 -17.31 -1.84 -13.53
N LEU A 295 -16.07 -1.39 -13.83
CA LEU A 295 -15.30 -0.55 -12.93
C LEU A 295 -15.88 0.86 -12.83
N ARG A 296 -16.34 1.25 -11.64
CA ARG A 296 -16.70 2.64 -11.34
C ARG A 296 -15.49 3.47 -10.91
N MET A 297 -14.45 2.81 -10.41
CA MET A 297 -13.27 3.48 -9.88
C MET A 297 -12.05 2.55 -9.84
N ILE A 298 -10.90 3.14 -10.10
CA ILE A 298 -9.59 2.59 -9.81
C ILE A 298 -8.93 3.48 -8.76
N LEU A 299 -8.47 2.88 -7.65
CA LEU A 299 -7.55 3.53 -6.73
C LEU A 299 -6.12 3.19 -7.14
N ALA A 300 -5.35 4.17 -7.57
CA ALA A 300 -3.95 4.01 -7.92
C ALA A 300 -3.06 4.79 -6.95
N GLY A 301 -1.98 4.15 -6.46
CA GLY A 301 -1.07 4.76 -5.49
C GLY A 301 0.26 4.02 -5.40
N GLY A 302 1.08 4.37 -4.41
CA GLY A 302 2.45 3.85 -4.27
C GLY A 302 3.47 4.54 -5.17
N ALA A 303 3.01 5.25 -6.21
CA ALA A 303 3.76 6.18 -7.06
C ALA A 303 2.81 7.26 -7.57
N ALA A 304 3.36 8.36 -8.11
CA ALA A 304 2.56 9.40 -8.75
C ALA A 304 1.80 8.84 -9.96
N VAL A 305 0.53 9.22 -10.10
CA VAL A 305 -0.32 8.80 -11.22
C VAL A 305 -0.23 9.86 -12.32
N PRO A 306 0.39 9.58 -13.46
CA PRO A 306 0.52 10.57 -14.52
C PRO A 306 -0.83 10.97 -15.11
N ARG A 307 -0.98 12.26 -15.45
CA ARG A 307 -2.17 12.81 -16.09
C ARG A 307 -2.65 11.97 -17.27
N ARG A 308 -1.72 11.58 -18.15
CA ARG A 308 -2.02 10.78 -19.35
C ARG A 308 -2.69 9.44 -19.05
N LEU A 309 -2.33 8.80 -17.92
CA LEU A 309 -2.96 7.53 -17.51
C LEU A 309 -4.40 7.77 -17.07
N ILE A 310 -4.64 8.83 -16.28
CA ILE A 310 -5.99 9.21 -15.84
C ILE A 310 -6.90 9.51 -17.05
N GLU A 311 -6.39 10.31 -17.99
CA GLU A 311 -7.13 10.70 -19.20
C GLU A 311 -7.40 9.50 -20.12
N ALA A 312 -6.43 8.59 -20.29
CA ALA A 312 -6.58 7.41 -21.12
C ALA A 312 -7.68 6.47 -20.60
N TYR A 313 -7.74 6.21 -19.29
CA TYR A 313 -8.80 5.38 -18.71
C TYR A 313 -10.17 6.04 -18.78
N GLU A 314 -10.25 7.34 -18.57
CA GLU A 314 -11.51 8.07 -18.62
C GLU A 314 -12.07 8.16 -20.08
N GLN A 315 -11.20 8.43 -21.05
CA GLN A 315 -11.59 8.53 -22.46
C GLN A 315 -11.82 7.16 -23.11
N GLY A 316 -10.95 6.18 -22.81
CA GLY A 316 -11.00 4.85 -23.43
C GLY A 316 -12.03 3.92 -22.83
N PHE A 317 -12.24 3.97 -21.52
CA PHE A 317 -13.08 3.01 -20.80
C PHE A 317 -14.18 3.66 -19.95
N GLY A 318 -14.21 4.99 -19.81
CA GLY A 318 -15.13 5.68 -18.89
C GLY A 318 -14.83 5.43 -17.41
N VAL A 319 -13.65 4.91 -17.09
CA VAL A 319 -13.26 4.53 -15.73
C VAL A 319 -12.47 5.66 -15.04
N ARG A 320 -12.90 6.02 -13.84
CA ARG A 320 -12.25 7.06 -13.05
C ARG A 320 -11.06 6.49 -12.30
N ILE A 321 -9.88 7.09 -12.46
CA ILE A 321 -8.73 6.84 -11.58
C ILE A 321 -8.67 7.90 -10.48
N VAL A 322 -8.52 7.46 -9.23
CA VAL A 322 -8.25 8.29 -8.05
C VAL A 322 -6.86 7.98 -7.56
N GLN A 323 -6.02 9.00 -7.43
CA GLN A 323 -4.69 8.83 -6.85
C GLN A 323 -4.82 8.77 -5.33
N GLY A 324 -4.19 7.75 -4.72
CA GLY A 324 -3.99 7.63 -3.29
C GLY A 324 -2.54 7.88 -2.90
N TRP A 325 -2.34 8.55 -1.78
CA TRP A 325 -1.04 8.72 -1.15
C TRP A 325 -1.03 8.17 0.27
N GLY A 326 0.10 7.59 0.61
CA GLY A 326 0.36 7.06 1.93
C GLY A 326 1.61 6.19 1.96
N LEU A 327 1.89 5.63 3.11
CA LEU A 327 3.10 4.88 3.45
C LEU A 327 2.70 3.65 4.25
N THR A 328 3.59 2.66 4.40
CA THR A 328 3.40 1.58 5.38
C THR A 328 3.08 2.16 6.76
N GLU A 329 3.71 3.27 7.12
CA GLU A 329 3.55 4.01 8.36
C GLU A 329 2.17 4.68 8.54
N THR A 330 1.33 4.73 7.50
CA THR A 330 -0.01 5.36 7.53
C THR A 330 -1.16 4.37 7.29
N SER A 331 -0.94 3.06 7.37
CA SER A 331 -1.88 1.92 7.35
C SER A 331 -2.64 1.60 6.04
N PRO A 332 -2.23 1.90 4.81
CA PRO A 332 -1.30 2.93 4.44
C PRO A 332 -1.94 4.21 3.92
N ILE A 333 -3.28 4.29 3.67
CA ILE A 333 -3.90 5.43 2.98
C ILE A 333 -4.04 6.64 3.90
N ALA A 334 -3.36 7.73 3.54
CA ALA A 334 -3.42 8.99 4.26
C ALA A 334 -4.17 10.09 3.51
N ALA A 335 -4.13 10.12 2.17
CA ALA A 335 -4.79 11.14 1.37
C ALA A 335 -5.31 10.58 0.04
N LEU A 336 -6.35 11.22 -0.52
CA LEU A 336 -6.98 10.86 -1.79
C LEU A 336 -7.25 12.11 -2.65
N ALA A 337 -7.03 11.96 -3.97
CA ALA A 337 -7.10 13.05 -4.94
C ALA A 337 -8.50 13.19 -5.58
N HIS A 338 -9.51 13.48 -4.77
CA HIS A 338 -10.81 13.88 -5.28
C HIS A 338 -10.84 15.40 -5.52
N PRO A 339 -11.29 15.89 -6.70
CA PRO A 339 -11.45 17.32 -6.95
C PRO A 339 -12.41 17.97 -5.95
N PRO A 340 -12.22 19.24 -5.55
CA PRO A 340 -13.15 19.92 -4.68
C PRO A 340 -14.50 20.14 -5.39
N LYS A 341 -15.58 20.23 -4.61
CA LYS A 341 -16.89 20.58 -5.16
C LYS A 341 -16.83 21.94 -5.87
N HIS A 342 -17.62 22.09 -6.91
CA HIS A 342 -17.73 23.33 -7.69
C HIS A 342 -16.46 23.75 -8.45
N VAL A 343 -15.47 22.86 -8.60
CA VAL A 343 -14.36 23.15 -9.50
C VAL A 343 -14.82 23.01 -10.96
N PRO A 344 -14.45 23.95 -11.86
CA PRO A 344 -14.71 23.81 -13.29
C PRO A 344 -14.10 22.51 -13.84
N ALA A 345 -14.77 21.86 -14.79
CA ALA A 345 -14.34 20.56 -15.31
C ALA A 345 -12.93 20.59 -15.92
N ASP A 346 -12.56 21.68 -16.58
CA ASP A 346 -11.23 21.93 -17.16
C ASP A 346 -10.13 22.09 -16.09
N ARG A 347 -10.50 22.41 -14.84
CA ARG A 347 -9.55 22.54 -13.71
C ARG A 347 -9.55 21.32 -12.78
N ALA A 348 -10.46 20.36 -12.97
CA ALA A 348 -10.56 19.18 -12.10
C ALA A 348 -9.28 18.33 -12.12
N MET A 349 -8.63 18.24 -13.28
CA MET A 349 -7.39 17.48 -13.45
C MET A 349 -6.23 18.04 -12.62
N ASP A 350 -6.18 19.35 -12.36
CA ASP A 350 -5.13 19.97 -11.55
C ASP A 350 -5.08 19.41 -10.13
N TYR A 351 -6.24 18.97 -9.60
CA TYR A 351 -6.37 18.33 -8.30
C TYR A 351 -6.17 16.82 -8.35
N ARG A 352 -6.58 16.17 -9.45
CA ARG A 352 -6.51 14.70 -9.61
C ARG A 352 -5.08 14.17 -9.73
N VAL A 353 -4.15 15.00 -10.18
CA VAL A 353 -2.72 14.67 -10.29
C VAL A 353 -1.91 14.96 -9.03
N THR A 354 -2.55 15.48 -7.97
CA THR A 354 -1.91 15.70 -6.66
C THR A 354 -1.99 14.44 -5.80
N ALA A 355 -1.29 14.42 -4.66
CA ALA A 355 -1.47 13.39 -3.64
C ALA A 355 -2.86 13.48 -2.94
N GLY A 356 -3.61 14.56 -3.20
CA GLY A 356 -4.96 14.75 -2.69
C GLY A 356 -5.01 15.44 -1.34
N ARG A 357 -6.16 15.33 -0.68
CA ARG A 357 -6.40 15.82 0.69
C ARG A 357 -6.32 14.69 1.69
N ALA A 358 -5.80 15.00 2.87
CA ALA A 358 -5.79 14.06 3.99
C ALA A 358 -7.21 13.57 4.32
N LEU A 359 -7.33 12.26 4.58
CA LEU A 359 -8.58 11.65 5.03
C LEU A 359 -8.98 12.18 6.42
N GLY A 360 -10.27 12.14 6.70
CA GLY A 360 -10.80 12.49 8.02
C GLY A 360 -10.13 11.65 9.12
N GLY A 361 -9.45 12.32 10.06
CA GLY A 361 -8.64 11.67 11.09
C GLY A 361 -7.13 11.80 10.87
N VAL A 362 -6.66 12.11 9.67
CA VAL A 362 -5.24 12.38 9.38
C VAL A 362 -5.02 13.89 9.31
N GLU A 363 -4.05 14.36 10.06
CA GLU A 363 -3.54 15.73 9.95
C GLU A 363 -2.23 15.72 9.14
N ALA A 364 -2.07 16.75 8.28
CA ALA A 364 -0.86 16.95 7.50
C ALA A 364 -0.36 18.38 7.63
N ARG A 365 0.95 18.56 7.66
CA ARG A 365 1.61 19.86 7.66
C ARG A 365 2.88 19.83 6.82
N VAL A 366 3.35 21.01 6.42
CA VAL A 366 4.64 21.20 5.75
C VAL A 366 5.56 21.90 6.73
N VAL A 367 6.82 21.46 6.80
CA VAL A 367 7.83 22.08 7.68
C VAL A 367 9.12 22.37 6.89
N ASP A 368 9.85 23.39 7.31
CA ASP A 368 11.21 23.66 6.83
C ASP A 368 12.25 22.74 7.49
N ASP A 369 13.52 22.91 7.11
CA ASP A 369 14.62 22.09 7.64
C ASP A 369 14.79 22.23 9.17
N GLU A 370 14.43 23.38 9.75
CA GLU A 370 14.44 23.63 11.19
C GLU A 370 13.19 23.06 11.91
N GLY A 371 12.20 22.57 11.15
CA GLY A 371 10.96 22.02 11.68
C GLY A 371 9.87 23.04 11.98
N LYS A 372 10.02 24.25 11.50
CA LYS A 372 8.99 25.30 11.61
C LYS A 372 7.90 25.03 10.59
N VAL A 373 6.65 25.10 11.05
CA VAL A 373 5.47 24.92 10.20
C VAL A 373 5.38 26.05 9.18
N LEU A 374 5.27 25.69 7.91
CA LEU A 374 5.09 26.57 6.79
C LEU A 374 3.60 26.82 6.50
N PRO A 375 3.25 27.99 5.91
CA PRO A 375 1.87 28.29 5.55
C PRO A 375 1.36 27.40 4.40
N ARG A 376 0.06 27.15 4.39
CA ARG A 376 -0.61 26.41 3.30
C ARG A 376 -0.81 27.35 2.10
N ASN A 377 0.06 27.25 1.12
CA ASN A 377 0.01 28.01 -0.13
C ASN A 377 0.84 27.32 -1.22
N GLU A 378 0.88 27.89 -2.42
CA GLU A 378 1.61 27.34 -3.57
C GLU A 378 3.13 27.59 -3.52
N ASP A 379 3.59 28.50 -2.67
CA ASP A 379 4.99 28.97 -2.63
C ASP A 379 5.83 28.25 -1.55
N SER A 380 5.18 27.66 -0.55
CA SER A 380 5.83 27.09 0.63
C SER A 380 6.10 25.61 0.42
N THR A 381 7.34 25.25 0.12
CA THR A 381 7.78 23.86 -0.04
C THR A 381 8.63 23.41 1.15
N GLY A 382 8.42 22.21 1.64
CA GLY A 382 9.16 21.60 2.75
C GLY A 382 8.84 20.14 2.92
N GLU A 383 9.30 19.51 4.01
CA GLU A 383 8.98 18.12 4.31
C GLU A 383 7.52 17.99 4.77
N ILE A 384 6.81 17.02 4.22
CA ILE A 384 5.44 16.68 4.64
C ILE A 384 5.52 15.86 5.93
N GLU A 385 4.81 16.29 6.96
CA GLU A 385 4.63 15.54 8.20
C GLU A 385 3.15 15.21 8.40
N VAL A 386 2.89 14.01 8.92
CA VAL A 386 1.53 13.55 9.20
C VAL A 386 1.37 12.97 10.60
N ARG A 387 0.15 13.01 11.13
CA ARG A 387 -0.25 12.28 12.33
C ARG A 387 -1.72 11.89 12.26
N GLY A 388 -2.11 10.88 13.01
CA GLY A 388 -3.51 10.44 13.04
C GLY A 388 -3.68 9.09 13.71
N PRO A 389 -4.92 8.61 13.91
CA PRO A 389 -5.22 7.39 14.67
C PRO A 389 -4.72 6.11 14.00
N TRP A 390 -4.38 6.15 12.71
CA TRP A 390 -3.77 5.04 11.97
C TRP A 390 -2.41 5.40 11.36
N VAL A 391 -1.77 6.44 11.89
CA VAL A 391 -0.37 6.78 11.60
C VAL A 391 0.49 6.22 12.72
N THR A 392 1.57 5.51 12.40
CA THR A 392 2.45 4.95 13.42
C THR A 392 3.18 6.02 14.20
N GLY A 393 3.37 5.80 15.48
CA GLY A 393 4.16 6.66 16.37
C GLY A 393 5.61 6.18 16.56
N GLY A 394 6.00 5.04 15.93
CA GLY A 394 7.36 4.47 16.06
C GLY A 394 7.52 3.22 15.20
N TYR A 395 8.75 2.75 15.06
CA TYR A 395 9.05 1.45 14.47
C TYR A 395 9.26 0.39 15.54
N TYR A 396 8.95 -0.84 15.19
CA TYR A 396 9.19 -1.98 16.07
C TYR A 396 10.68 -2.08 16.42
N ARG A 397 10.98 -2.09 17.74
CA ARG A 397 12.35 -2.12 18.29
C ARG A 397 13.27 -0.95 17.86
N ASP A 398 12.72 0.13 17.31
CA ASP A 398 13.46 1.37 16.98
C ASP A 398 12.70 2.60 17.49
N PRO A 399 12.55 2.79 18.83
CA PRO A 399 11.75 3.88 19.38
C PRO A 399 12.41 5.25 19.24
N ALA A 400 13.73 5.31 18.95
CA ALA A 400 14.49 6.55 18.83
C ALA A 400 14.66 7.03 17.40
N SER A 401 13.88 6.48 16.45
CA SER A 401 13.99 6.85 15.04
C SER A 401 13.76 8.35 14.81
N ALA A 402 14.71 8.98 14.11
CA ALA A 402 14.62 10.39 13.69
C ALA A 402 13.43 10.69 12.75
N LYS A 403 12.70 9.66 12.34
CA LYS A 403 11.45 9.79 11.57
C LYS A 403 10.28 10.35 12.38
N PHE A 404 10.41 10.45 13.69
CA PHE A 404 9.34 10.94 14.56
C PHE A 404 9.79 12.19 15.30
N ARG A 405 8.98 13.25 15.26
CA ARG A 405 9.26 14.53 15.93
C ARG A 405 7.98 15.11 16.49
N ASP A 406 7.94 15.33 17.80
CA ASP A 406 6.82 15.98 18.51
C ASP A 406 5.44 15.36 18.20
N GLY A 407 5.37 14.02 18.07
CA GLY A 407 4.14 13.30 17.76
C GLY A 407 3.75 13.33 16.27
N TRP A 408 4.65 13.74 15.38
CA TRP A 408 4.49 13.74 13.94
C TRP A 408 5.44 12.75 13.28
N LEU A 409 4.92 12.02 12.30
CA LEU A 409 5.72 11.21 11.38
C LEU A 409 6.28 12.11 10.29
N ARG A 410 7.58 12.14 10.13
CA ARG A 410 8.31 12.72 9.00
C ARG A 410 8.24 11.73 7.85
N THR A 411 7.48 12.05 6.80
CA THR A 411 7.24 11.11 5.70
C THR A 411 8.48 10.90 4.82
N GLY A 412 9.36 11.89 4.77
CA GLY A 412 10.46 11.97 3.85
C GLY A 412 10.02 12.40 2.45
N ASP A 413 8.74 12.72 2.25
CA ASP A 413 8.24 13.34 1.03
C ASP A 413 8.35 14.87 1.18
N VAL A 414 8.86 15.52 0.14
CA VAL A 414 8.98 16.98 0.04
C VAL A 414 7.87 17.49 -0.87
N GLY A 415 7.22 18.57 -0.46
CA GLY A 415 6.12 19.10 -1.24
C GLY A 415 5.48 20.33 -0.59
N ARG A 416 4.26 20.61 -0.97
CA ARG A 416 3.45 21.73 -0.46
C ARG A 416 2.03 21.28 -0.17
N ILE A 417 1.34 22.07 0.65
CA ILE A 417 -0.09 21.95 0.88
C ILE A 417 -0.72 23.28 0.51
N ASP A 418 -1.66 23.27 -0.44
CA ASP A 418 -2.35 24.47 -0.87
C ASP A 418 -3.38 24.98 0.16
N ALA A 419 -3.97 26.15 -0.07
CA ALA A 419 -4.97 26.74 0.82
C ALA A 419 -6.27 25.89 0.96
N LYS A 420 -6.51 24.95 0.05
CA LYS A 420 -7.64 24.01 0.07
C LYS A 420 -7.28 22.66 0.70
N GLY A 421 -6.02 22.49 1.14
CA GLY A 421 -5.52 21.27 1.78
C GLY A 421 -5.00 20.20 0.84
N TYR A 422 -4.81 20.49 -0.46
CA TYR A 422 -4.23 19.52 -1.40
C TYR A 422 -2.73 19.43 -1.24
N ILE A 423 -2.26 18.22 -1.07
CA ILE A 423 -0.85 17.85 -0.95
C ILE A 423 -0.30 17.64 -2.35
N THR A 424 0.71 18.38 -2.74
CA THR A 424 1.49 18.13 -3.96
C THR A 424 2.88 17.66 -3.55
N ILE A 425 3.23 16.44 -3.90
CA ILE A 425 4.57 15.89 -3.66
C ILE A 425 5.47 16.35 -4.82
N SER A 426 6.55 17.01 -4.50
CA SER A 426 7.56 17.41 -5.47
C SER A 426 8.62 16.33 -5.63
N ASP A 427 9.07 15.72 -4.51
CA ASP A 427 10.08 14.66 -4.53
C ASP A 427 10.20 13.95 -3.17
N ARG A 428 11.09 12.94 -3.09
CA ARG A 428 11.60 12.40 -1.84
C ARG A 428 12.80 13.21 -1.36
N ALA A 429 12.89 13.47 -0.06
CA ALA A 429 13.99 14.27 0.51
C ALA A 429 15.40 13.70 0.20
N LYS A 430 15.48 12.38 -0.03
CA LYS A 430 16.72 11.68 -0.43
C LYS A 430 17.00 11.71 -1.93
N ASP A 431 15.98 11.94 -2.77
CA ASP A 431 16.07 11.84 -4.23
C ASP A 431 16.13 13.21 -4.92
N VAL A 432 15.76 14.28 -4.18
CA VAL A 432 15.89 15.68 -4.65
C VAL A 432 17.33 15.99 -5.02
N VAL A 433 17.54 16.49 -6.23
CA VAL A 433 18.87 16.93 -6.69
C VAL A 433 19.15 18.33 -6.16
N LYS A 434 20.19 18.47 -5.34
CA LYS A 434 20.59 19.77 -4.75
C LYS A 434 21.67 20.42 -5.63
N SER A 435 21.24 21.22 -6.59
CA SER A 435 22.13 21.82 -7.60
C SER A 435 22.29 23.32 -7.39
N GLY A 436 23.46 23.76 -6.99
CA GLY A 436 23.80 25.19 -6.87
C GLY A 436 22.93 25.94 -5.82
N GLY A 437 22.44 25.23 -4.81
CA GLY A 437 21.55 25.80 -3.78
C GLY A 437 20.06 25.78 -4.15
N GLU A 438 19.71 25.27 -5.31
CA GLU A 438 18.33 25.03 -5.73
C GLU A 438 17.96 23.54 -5.61
N TRP A 439 16.72 23.27 -5.28
CA TRP A 439 16.16 21.92 -5.17
C TRP A 439 15.45 21.60 -6.49
N ILE A 440 15.96 20.60 -7.21
CA ILE A 440 15.41 20.16 -8.49
C ILE A 440 14.67 18.86 -8.27
N SER A 441 13.37 18.84 -8.55
CA SER A 441 12.54 17.65 -8.47
C SER A 441 12.90 16.65 -9.56
N THR A 442 13.26 15.44 -9.16
CA THR A 442 13.49 14.33 -10.10
C THR A 442 12.18 13.89 -10.74
N LEU A 443 11.08 13.88 -9.99
CA LEU A 443 9.75 13.51 -10.48
C LEU A 443 9.23 14.50 -11.55
N GLU A 444 9.45 15.81 -11.38
CA GLU A 444 9.07 16.79 -12.41
C GLU A 444 9.86 16.60 -13.69
N LEU A 445 11.17 16.32 -13.57
CA LEU A 445 12.00 16.02 -14.73
C LEU A 445 11.61 14.72 -15.42
N GLU A 446 11.32 13.67 -14.66
CA GLU A 446 10.82 12.39 -15.17
C GLU A 446 9.50 12.56 -15.91
N ALA A 447 8.54 13.27 -15.29
CA ALA A 447 7.25 13.57 -15.91
C ALA A 447 7.43 14.34 -17.24
N ALA A 448 8.30 15.34 -17.27
CA ALA A 448 8.58 16.10 -18.49
C ALA A 448 9.22 15.23 -19.59
N ILE A 449 10.18 14.37 -19.24
CA ILE A 449 10.86 13.48 -20.20
C ILE A 449 9.90 12.40 -20.72
N LEU A 450 9.00 11.89 -19.88
CA LEU A 450 7.98 10.90 -20.26
C LEU A 450 6.94 11.44 -21.25
N THR A 451 6.83 12.75 -21.46
CA THR A 451 5.97 13.30 -22.53
C THR A 451 6.49 12.98 -23.93
N HIS A 452 7.77 12.63 -24.06
CA HIS A 452 8.37 12.33 -25.37
C HIS A 452 7.94 10.94 -25.87
N PRO A 453 7.37 10.80 -27.09
CA PRO A 453 6.77 9.56 -27.57
C PRO A 453 7.73 8.38 -27.72
N ALA A 454 9.03 8.63 -27.79
CA ALA A 454 10.06 7.60 -27.90
C ALA A 454 10.61 7.15 -26.53
N VAL A 455 10.08 7.68 -25.42
CA VAL A 455 10.48 7.29 -24.04
C VAL A 455 9.45 6.34 -23.48
N HIS A 456 9.92 5.15 -23.08
CA HIS A 456 9.09 4.14 -22.41
C HIS A 456 9.15 4.32 -20.89
N GLU A 457 10.38 4.44 -20.36
CA GLU A 457 10.62 4.68 -18.92
C GLU A 457 11.76 5.70 -18.76
N VAL A 458 11.75 6.39 -17.63
CA VAL A 458 12.84 7.29 -17.23
C VAL A 458 13.00 7.26 -15.71
N ALA A 459 14.25 7.34 -15.28
CA ALA A 459 14.62 7.63 -13.89
C ALA A 459 15.63 8.78 -13.89
N VAL A 460 15.44 9.76 -13.02
CA VAL A 460 16.38 10.86 -12.82
C VAL A 460 17.05 10.70 -11.46
N ILE A 461 18.37 10.72 -11.43
CA ILE A 461 19.17 10.60 -10.21
C ILE A 461 20.09 11.80 -10.04
N ALA A 462 20.50 12.06 -8.79
CA ALA A 462 21.54 13.02 -8.49
C ALA A 462 22.91 12.46 -8.89
N ALA A 463 23.62 13.16 -9.78
CA ALA A 463 25.00 12.85 -10.12
C ALA A 463 25.92 13.92 -9.48
N PRO A 464 27.01 13.53 -8.80
CA PRO A 464 27.95 14.48 -8.22
C PRO A 464 28.52 15.43 -9.29
N ASP A 465 28.65 16.72 -8.96
CA ASP A 465 29.23 17.77 -9.84
C ASP A 465 30.11 18.71 -9.01
N GLU A 466 31.34 18.90 -9.43
CA GLU A 466 32.35 19.71 -8.70
C GLU A 466 31.93 21.19 -8.53
N ARG A 467 31.17 21.73 -9.48
CA ARG A 467 30.74 23.15 -9.46
C ARG A 467 29.41 23.37 -8.77
N TRP A 468 28.45 22.42 -8.95
CA TRP A 468 27.08 22.59 -8.55
C TRP A 468 26.69 21.72 -7.36
N GLY A 469 27.62 20.90 -6.85
CA GLY A 469 27.37 19.86 -5.84
C GLY A 469 26.76 18.62 -6.47
N GLU A 470 25.55 18.78 -7.07
CA GLU A 470 24.85 17.72 -7.79
C GLU A 470 24.23 18.23 -9.09
N ARG A 471 24.05 17.33 -10.04
CA ARG A 471 23.33 17.58 -11.31
C ARG A 471 22.37 16.44 -11.61
N PRO A 472 21.19 16.72 -12.19
CA PRO A 472 20.27 15.66 -12.58
C PRO A 472 20.82 14.87 -13.77
N LEU A 473 20.85 13.54 -13.62
CA LEU A 473 21.21 12.56 -14.66
C LEU A 473 19.98 11.72 -14.98
N ALA A 474 19.46 11.83 -16.21
CA ALA A 474 18.33 11.06 -16.67
C ALA A 474 18.76 9.73 -17.33
N CYS A 475 18.33 8.62 -16.77
CA CYS A 475 18.41 7.27 -17.34
C CYS A 475 17.11 6.97 -18.09
N VAL A 476 17.18 6.70 -19.41
CA VAL A 476 15.99 6.58 -20.26
C VAL A 476 15.94 5.22 -20.94
N VAL A 477 14.81 4.50 -20.77
CA VAL A 477 14.45 3.33 -21.57
C VAL A 477 13.61 3.79 -22.76
N ARG A 478 14.03 3.39 -23.96
CA ARG A 478 13.38 3.81 -25.22
C ARG A 478 12.31 2.82 -25.64
N VAL A 479 11.27 3.34 -26.28
CA VAL A 479 10.33 2.50 -27.03
C VAL A 479 11.12 1.73 -28.12
N PRO A 480 10.95 0.40 -28.28
CA PRO A 480 11.64 -0.38 -29.29
C PRO A 480 11.54 0.24 -30.70
N GLY A 481 12.68 0.36 -31.38
CA GLY A 481 12.75 0.94 -32.74
C GLY A 481 12.77 2.48 -32.80
N GLN A 482 12.66 3.19 -31.67
CA GLN A 482 12.70 4.64 -31.62
C GLN A 482 14.07 5.18 -31.13
N SER A 483 14.42 6.40 -31.53
CA SER A 483 15.65 7.08 -31.10
C SER A 483 15.33 8.41 -30.40
N VAL A 484 16.07 8.71 -29.34
CA VAL A 484 16.00 9.98 -28.60
C VAL A 484 17.41 10.54 -28.50
N THR A 485 17.61 11.77 -28.98
CA THR A 485 18.92 12.46 -28.85
C THR A 485 19.02 13.19 -27.50
N ALA A 486 20.26 13.45 -27.05
CA ALA A 486 20.49 14.24 -25.84
C ALA A 486 19.90 15.67 -25.94
N GLN A 487 19.83 16.23 -27.13
CA GLN A 487 19.30 17.56 -27.41
C GLN A 487 17.77 17.62 -27.30
N GLN A 488 17.03 16.56 -27.75
CA GLN A 488 15.59 16.43 -27.58
C GLN A 488 15.18 16.23 -26.12
N ARG A 489 16.03 15.56 -25.33
CA ARG A 489 15.87 15.46 -23.88
C ARG A 489 15.98 16.82 -23.17
N GLY A 490 16.82 17.72 -23.68
CA GLY A 490 16.97 19.09 -23.20
C GLY A 490 15.83 20.05 -23.59
N GLN A 491 15.19 19.83 -24.73
CA GLN A 491 14.05 20.64 -25.21
C GLN A 491 12.76 20.34 -24.42
N ALA A 492 12.49 19.09 -24.08
CA ALA A 492 11.38 18.74 -23.19
C ALA A 492 11.45 19.47 -21.82
N ARG A 493 12.67 19.83 -21.39
CA ARG A 493 12.92 20.63 -20.19
C ARG A 493 12.54 22.12 -20.35
N GLN A 494 12.57 22.67 -21.55
CA GLN A 494 12.24 24.09 -21.81
C GLN A 494 10.74 24.32 -22.01
N GLU A 495 9.99 23.26 -22.35
CA GLU A 495 8.54 23.30 -22.56
C GLU A 495 7.73 22.94 -21.29
N ALA A 496 8.39 22.47 -20.24
CA ALA A 496 7.76 22.31 -18.93
C ALA A 496 7.40 23.69 -18.37
N PRO A 497 6.18 23.91 -17.83
CA PRO A 497 5.80 25.19 -17.25
C PRO A 497 6.82 25.58 -16.17
N ALA A 498 7.42 26.75 -16.32
CA ALA A 498 8.32 27.29 -15.31
C ALA A 498 7.56 27.41 -13.98
N GLY A 499 8.04 26.76 -12.95
CA GLY A 499 7.61 27.03 -11.59
C GLY A 499 7.76 28.54 -11.29
N PRO A 500 6.97 29.09 -10.37
CA PRO A 500 7.00 30.53 -10.08
C PRO A 500 8.43 30.99 -9.81
N PRO A 501 8.85 32.17 -10.36
CA PRO A 501 10.22 32.64 -10.27
C PRO A 501 10.61 32.84 -8.80
N GLY A 502 11.61 32.09 -8.33
CA GLY A 502 12.20 32.29 -7.02
C GLY A 502 12.60 33.76 -6.85
N ARG A 503 12.15 34.41 -5.79
CA ARG A 503 12.49 35.80 -5.47
C ARG A 503 14.01 35.93 -5.42
N ARG A 504 14.58 36.78 -6.30
CA ARG A 504 15.95 37.26 -6.18
C ARG A 504 16.14 37.87 -4.79
N ARG A 505 17.13 37.43 -4.03
CA ARG A 505 17.54 38.09 -2.78
C ARG A 505 17.82 39.57 -3.06
N PRO A 506 17.37 40.51 -2.22
CA PRO A 506 17.73 41.90 -2.36
C PRO A 506 19.25 42.02 -2.17
N GLU A 507 19.92 42.68 -3.10
CA GLU A 507 21.35 43.03 -3.01
C GLU A 507 21.57 43.85 -1.73
N ARG A 508 22.45 43.40 -0.85
CA ARG A 508 22.91 44.20 0.28
C ARG A 508 23.69 45.41 -0.31
N ARG A 509 23.04 46.57 -0.33
CA ARG A 509 23.77 47.81 -0.54
C ARG A 509 24.73 48.02 0.64
N GLY A 510 26.03 48.01 0.33
CA GLY A 510 27.09 48.42 1.26
C GLY A 510 26.86 49.86 1.70
N GLN A 511 26.85 50.08 3.00
CA GLN A 511 27.11 51.41 3.56
C GLN A 511 28.60 51.52 3.84
N ARG A 512 29.17 52.58 3.28
CA ARG A 512 30.48 53.11 3.68
C ARG A 512 30.33 53.81 5.04
#